data_24b90af1f364282ad5392bbc0c75f09f
#
_entry.id   24b90af1f364282ad5392bbc0c75f09f
#
_cell.length_a   1.000
_cell.length_b   1.000
_cell.length_c   1.000
_cell.angle_alpha   90.00
_cell.angle_beta   90.00
_cell.angle_gamma   90.00
#
_symmetry.space_group_name_H-M   'P 1'
#
loop_
_entity.id
_entity.type
_entity.pdbx_description
1 polymer ?
#
loop_
_entity_poly.entity_id
_entity_poly.type
_entity_poly.pdbx_seq_one_letter_code
_entity_poly.pdbx_strand_id
1 'polypeptide(L)'
;MKIVITSVLLILLFQASYGQFTVSTNNRYLLKDGKPFYWLGDTGWELFHRLTREQADKYLKRRSEQGFTVIQAVVLAELDGLHTPNANGDKPLIDDDPTRPNEAYFKQVDYVVDKANEYQLNIAMLPTWGDKIYKNSWGKGPVIFNTTNAKMYGQWIGNRYKDKTNIIWIVGGDRNPRNAEDVAIWNAMGEGIMDATNGKAIISFHPQPCDSGSATWFHHQSWLSFNMFQTGHCRDLDVYDKIRLAYHLKPTKPVIDAESLYEDHPICFNVQDLGTSSAYDVRKNAYLDLFAGAFGNTYGCHDIWQFYSPERTGINGPHVYWQEAMDLPGAMQMQFVRRLMESHPMLDRVPDQSLIKENNAVSAERIQATRGNDYAYIYTSAGKPFTVILNKIKGNILHAYWYNPRDGKTTELDNVLNKGMKKFTPPKSGYGQDWILVLDDVSKKYAKP
;
A
#
# COMPACT_ATOMS: atom_id res chain seq x y z
N MET A 1 -28.77 5.51 66.06
CA MET A 1 -27.82 6.09 65.08
C MET A 1 -27.84 5.18 63.85
N LYS A 2 -28.55 5.58 62.77
CA LYS A 2 -28.67 4.78 61.53
C LYS A 2 -27.58 5.27 60.57
N ILE A 3 -26.67 4.39 60.22
CA ILE A 3 -25.63 4.67 59.22
C ILE A 3 -26.23 4.39 57.83
N VAL A 4 -26.35 5.45 57.02
CA VAL A 4 -26.76 5.36 55.61
C VAL A 4 -25.46 5.18 54.79
N ILE A 5 -25.28 4.02 54.22
CA ILE A 5 -24.17 3.75 53.27
C ILE A 5 -24.68 4.16 51.90
N THR A 6 -24.15 5.26 51.35
CA THR A 6 -24.42 5.71 50.00
C THR A 6 -23.39 5.01 49.06
N SER A 7 -23.86 4.02 48.33
CA SER A 7 -23.06 3.36 47.30
C SER A 7 -22.94 4.28 46.08
N VAL A 8 -21.76 4.81 45.81
CA VAL A 8 -21.44 5.52 44.57
C VAL A 8 -21.19 4.51 43.47
N LEU A 9 -22.11 4.40 42.53
CA LEU A 9 -21.98 3.58 41.33
C LEU A 9 -21.05 4.30 40.33
N LEU A 10 -19.80 3.86 40.22
CA LEU A 10 -18.87 4.38 39.23
C LEU A 10 -19.23 3.78 37.84
N ILE A 11 -19.97 4.55 37.03
CA ILE A 11 -20.26 4.20 35.64
C ILE A 11 -18.98 4.47 34.85
N LEU A 12 -18.20 3.43 34.58
CA LEU A 12 -17.13 3.43 33.59
C LEU A 12 -17.79 3.53 32.20
N LEU A 13 -17.86 4.75 31.68
CA LEU A 13 -18.15 4.97 30.26
C LEU A 13 -16.99 4.38 29.45
N PHE A 14 -17.15 3.15 28.97
CA PHE A 14 -16.36 2.65 27.86
C PHE A 14 -16.68 3.52 26.64
N GLN A 15 -15.88 4.55 26.39
CA GLN A 15 -15.87 5.16 25.07
C GLN A 15 -15.44 4.06 24.11
N ALA A 16 -16.36 3.61 23.27
CA ALA A 16 -16.04 2.79 22.12
C ALA A 16 -15.04 3.60 21.28
N SER A 17 -13.78 3.22 21.35
CA SER A 17 -12.74 3.77 20.49
C SER A 17 -13.07 3.30 19.08
N TYR A 18 -13.70 4.16 18.30
CA TYR A 18 -13.90 3.91 16.88
C TYR A 18 -12.53 3.82 16.23
N GLY A 19 -12.29 2.77 15.46
CA GLY A 19 -11.03 2.49 14.79
C GLY A 19 -10.47 3.72 14.07
N GLN A 20 -9.41 4.31 14.61
CA GLN A 20 -8.81 5.52 14.06
C GLN A 20 -7.41 5.22 13.55
N PHE A 21 -7.16 5.60 12.29
CA PHE A 21 -5.81 5.63 11.77
C PHE A 21 -5.05 6.85 12.30
N THR A 22 -3.79 6.65 12.67
CA THR A 22 -2.87 7.72 13.07
C THR A 22 -1.46 7.42 12.56
N VAL A 23 -0.61 8.43 12.51
CA VAL A 23 0.82 8.24 12.26
C VAL A 23 1.52 7.91 13.58
N SER A 24 2.44 6.96 13.57
CA SER A 24 3.23 6.58 14.74
C SER A 24 4.11 7.72 15.27
N THR A 25 4.49 7.67 16.55
CA THR A 25 5.31 8.72 17.20
C THR A 25 6.67 8.96 16.54
N ASN A 26 7.24 7.93 15.90
CA ASN A 26 8.48 8.06 15.12
C ASN A 26 8.25 8.56 13.68
N ASN A 27 7.00 8.82 13.30
CA ASN A 27 6.59 9.26 11.95
C ASN A 27 7.03 8.32 10.81
N ARG A 28 7.11 7.00 11.08
CA ARG A 28 7.54 6.01 10.07
C ARG A 28 6.46 5.02 9.66
N TYR A 29 5.42 4.88 10.47
CA TYR A 29 4.38 3.86 10.31
C TYR A 29 2.99 4.44 10.49
N LEU A 30 1.98 3.73 10.02
CA LEU A 30 0.60 3.95 10.40
C LEU A 30 0.23 3.06 11.58
N LEU A 31 -0.66 3.58 12.43
CA LEU A 31 -1.30 2.84 13.50
C LEU A 31 -2.79 2.77 13.22
N LYS A 32 -3.43 1.68 13.59
CA LYS A 32 -4.88 1.56 13.70
C LYS A 32 -5.24 1.21 15.14
N ASP A 33 -6.09 2.00 15.78
CA ASP A 33 -6.42 1.83 17.20
C ASP A 33 -5.19 1.83 18.13
N GLY A 34 -4.20 2.66 17.82
CA GLY A 34 -2.95 2.75 18.55
C GLY A 34 -1.99 1.56 18.37
N LYS A 35 -2.35 0.56 17.55
CA LYS A 35 -1.51 -0.61 17.25
C LYS A 35 -0.83 -0.46 15.88
N PRO A 36 0.39 -1.02 15.71
CA PRO A 36 1.03 -1.05 14.40
C PRO A 36 0.11 -1.62 13.34
N PHE A 37 -0.04 -0.89 12.23
CA PHE A 37 -0.85 -1.31 11.10
C PHE A 37 0.05 -1.63 9.91
N TYR A 38 0.01 -2.89 9.45
CA TYR A 38 0.71 -3.28 8.24
C TYR A 38 -0.19 -3.08 7.01
N TRP A 39 0.22 -2.20 6.11
CA TRP A 39 -0.45 -2.00 4.83
C TRP A 39 -0.01 -3.09 3.86
N LEU A 40 -0.88 -4.07 3.62
CA LEU A 40 -0.84 -4.95 2.47
C LEU A 40 -2.00 -4.56 1.56
N GLY A 41 -1.69 -3.75 0.55
CA GLY A 41 -2.68 -3.21 -0.39
C GLY A 41 -2.88 -4.11 -1.60
N ASP A 42 -4.11 -4.13 -2.14
CA ASP A 42 -4.41 -4.57 -3.50
C ASP A 42 -5.00 -3.42 -4.31
N THR A 43 -4.81 -3.46 -5.62
CA THR A 43 -5.23 -2.42 -6.54
C THR A 43 -6.47 -2.83 -7.31
N GLY A 44 -7.61 -2.23 -6.96
CA GLY A 44 -8.89 -2.44 -7.61
C GLY A 44 -9.51 -1.11 -8.07
N TRP A 45 -8.84 -0.38 -8.98
CA TRP A 45 -9.23 0.99 -9.36
C TRP A 45 -10.70 1.11 -9.75
N GLU A 46 -11.23 0.14 -10.50
CA GLU A 46 -12.58 0.14 -11.05
C GLU A 46 -13.63 -0.56 -10.14
N LEU A 47 -13.31 -0.82 -8.86
CA LEU A 47 -14.15 -1.59 -7.94
C LEU A 47 -15.58 -1.03 -7.79
N PHE A 48 -15.72 0.27 -7.58
CA PHE A 48 -17.01 0.91 -7.41
C PHE A 48 -17.80 1.04 -8.71
N HIS A 49 -17.09 1.12 -9.82
CA HIS A 49 -17.65 1.37 -11.14
C HIS A 49 -18.05 0.08 -11.87
N ARG A 50 -17.21 -0.95 -11.81
CA ARG A 50 -17.37 -2.12 -12.66
C ARG A 50 -18.02 -3.34 -12.01
N LEU A 51 -17.94 -3.48 -10.70
CA LEU A 51 -18.46 -4.68 -10.04
C LEU A 51 -19.89 -4.51 -9.54
N THR A 52 -20.71 -5.56 -9.71
CA THR A 52 -21.97 -5.71 -8.98
C THR A 52 -21.68 -5.91 -7.49
N ARG A 53 -22.72 -5.86 -6.64
CA ARG A 53 -22.57 -6.12 -5.20
C ARG A 53 -22.05 -7.52 -4.91
N GLU A 54 -22.55 -8.51 -5.62
CA GLU A 54 -22.13 -9.90 -5.49
C GLU A 54 -20.67 -10.11 -5.94
N GLN A 55 -20.27 -9.44 -7.02
CA GLN A 55 -18.92 -9.49 -7.52
C GLN A 55 -17.94 -8.79 -6.56
N ALA A 56 -18.32 -7.62 -6.04
CA ALA A 56 -17.53 -6.89 -5.05
C ALA A 56 -17.38 -7.69 -3.74
N ASP A 57 -18.47 -8.32 -3.26
CA ASP A 57 -18.45 -9.22 -2.11
C ASP A 57 -17.46 -10.38 -2.31
N LYS A 58 -17.53 -11.07 -3.46
CA LYS A 58 -16.60 -12.15 -3.82
C LYS A 58 -15.13 -11.68 -3.81
N TYR A 59 -14.87 -10.53 -4.43
CA TYR A 59 -13.52 -9.96 -4.51
C TYR A 59 -12.97 -9.60 -3.11
N LEU A 60 -13.73 -8.85 -2.33
CA LEU A 60 -13.32 -8.41 -1.00
C LEU A 60 -13.10 -9.61 -0.06
N LYS A 61 -14.02 -10.59 -0.08
CA LYS A 61 -13.87 -11.82 0.70
C LYS A 61 -12.57 -12.53 0.35
N ARG A 62 -12.31 -12.73 -0.94
CA ARG A 62 -11.10 -13.42 -1.39
C ARG A 62 -9.83 -12.68 -0.99
N ARG A 63 -9.77 -11.35 -1.13
CA ARG A 63 -8.63 -10.55 -0.69
C ARG A 63 -8.40 -10.61 0.82
N SER A 64 -9.46 -10.59 1.62
CA SER A 64 -9.36 -10.80 3.06
C SER A 64 -8.77 -12.18 3.41
N GLU A 65 -9.25 -13.26 2.77
CA GLU A 65 -8.73 -14.62 2.96
C GLU A 65 -7.24 -14.74 2.59
N GLN A 66 -6.78 -13.96 1.61
CA GLN A 66 -5.37 -13.89 1.20
C GLN A 66 -4.51 -12.99 2.12
N GLY A 67 -5.11 -12.38 3.15
CA GLY A 67 -4.41 -11.59 4.14
C GLY A 67 -4.20 -10.12 3.75
N PHE A 68 -4.82 -9.62 2.69
CA PHE A 68 -4.81 -8.19 2.38
C PHE A 68 -5.46 -7.37 3.49
N THR A 69 -5.03 -6.12 3.65
CA THR A 69 -5.54 -5.20 4.68
C THR A 69 -6.13 -3.94 4.09
N VAL A 70 -5.77 -3.61 2.85
CA VAL A 70 -6.19 -2.39 2.14
C VAL A 70 -6.58 -2.72 0.71
N ILE A 71 -7.65 -2.09 0.22
CA ILE A 71 -8.03 -2.08 -1.20
C ILE A 71 -8.01 -0.63 -1.69
N GLN A 72 -7.21 -0.35 -2.71
CA GLN A 72 -7.23 0.94 -3.40
C GLN A 72 -8.35 0.95 -4.44
N ALA A 73 -9.22 1.96 -4.40
CA ALA A 73 -10.36 2.07 -5.31
C ALA A 73 -10.73 3.53 -5.61
N VAL A 74 -11.20 3.81 -6.83
CA VAL A 74 -11.49 5.16 -7.33
C VAL A 74 -12.99 5.38 -7.43
N VAL A 75 -13.47 6.49 -6.86
CA VAL A 75 -14.90 6.85 -6.90
C VAL A 75 -15.29 7.40 -8.28
N LEU A 76 -14.61 8.46 -8.76
CA LEU A 76 -14.79 8.95 -10.13
C LEU A 76 -13.73 8.28 -11.01
N ALA A 77 -14.06 7.08 -11.50
CA ALA A 77 -13.12 6.15 -12.13
C ALA A 77 -12.51 6.67 -13.43
N GLU A 78 -11.37 6.09 -13.83
CA GLU A 78 -10.60 6.49 -15.01
C GLU A 78 -11.29 6.10 -16.32
N LEU A 79 -11.80 4.87 -16.38
CA LEU A 79 -12.27 4.26 -17.62
C LEU A 79 -13.68 4.76 -17.99
N ASP A 80 -13.78 6.05 -18.30
CA ASP A 80 -15.02 6.77 -18.62
C ASP A 80 -16.07 6.72 -17.50
N GLY A 81 -15.58 6.70 -16.23
CA GLY A 81 -16.44 6.54 -15.05
C GLY A 81 -17.43 7.68 -14.79
N LEU A 82 -17.38 8.79 -15.53
CA LEU A 82 -18.40 9.85 -15.47
C LEU A 82 -19.60 9.57 -16.42
N HIS A 83 -19.34 8.95 -17.59
CA HIS A 83 -20.36 8.76 -18.61
C HIS A 83 -20.83 7.31 -18.74
N THR A 84 -19.93 6.35 -18.57
CA THR A 84 -20.31 4.95 -18.48
C THR A 84 -20.89 4.67 -17.09
N PRO A 85 -22.16 4.23 -17.00
CA PRO A 85 -22.77 3.93 -15.72
C PRO A 85 -22.04 2.79 -14.98
N ASN A 86 -22.16 2.77 -13.65
CA ASN A 86 -21.72 1.62 -12.85
C ASN A 86 -22.56 0.36 -13.16
N ALA A 87 -22.22 -0.77 -12.53
CA ALA A 87 -22.92 -2.03 -12.72
C ALA A 87 -24.42 -1.99 -12.38
N ASN A 88 -24.91 -0.96 -11.68
CA ASN A 88 -26.34 -0.76 -11.36
C ASN A 88 -27.03 0.20 -12.34
N GLY A 89 -26.33 0.75 -13.32
CA GLY A 89 -26.87 1.72 -14.27
C GLY A 89 -26.76 3.19 -13.83
N ASP A 90 -26.04 3.48 -12.74
CA ASP A 90 -25.95 4.82 -12.16
C ASP A 90 -24.65 5.53 -12.59
N LYS A 91 -24.73 6.82 -12.94
CA LYS A 91 -23.57 7.70 -13.12
C LYS A 91 -23.26 8.43 -11.82
N PRO A 92 -21.97 8.76 -11.53
CA PRO A 92 -21.58 9.30 -10.24
C PRO A 92 -22.02 10.74 -9.99
N LEU A 93 -22.16 11.55 -11.04
CA LEU A 93 -22.49 12.96 -10.97
C LEU A 93 -23.71 13.28 -11.84
N ILE A 94 -24.43 14.33 -11.49
CA ILE A 94 -25.49 14.93 -12.30
C ILE A 94 -24.84 16.02 -13.14
N ASP A 95 -24.98 15.94 -14.47
CA ASP A 95 -24.44 16.91 -15.44
C ASP A 95 -22.90 17.13 -15.31
N ASP A 96 -22.15 16.08 -14.95
CA ASP A 96 -20.69 16.14 -14.69
C ASP A 96 -20.27 17.18 -13.63
N ASP A 97 -21.20 17.65 -12.81
CA ASP A 97 -20.93 18.64 -11.78
C ASP A 97 -20.52 17.96 -10.46
N PRO A 98 -19.26 18.11 -9.98
CA PRO A 98 -18.80 17.50 -8.75
C PRO A 98 -19.50 18.03 -7.50
N THR A 99 -20.23 19.16 -7.60
CA THR A 99 -21.08 19.67 -6.51
C THR A 99 -22.46 19.02 -6.46
N ARG A 100 -22.78 18.16 -7.44
CA ARG A 100 -24.07 17.46 -7.57
C ARG A 100 -23.89 15.93 -7.66
N PRO A 101 -23.35 15.28 -6.60
CA PRO A 101 -23.18 13.82 -6.56
C PRO A 101 -24.52 13.09 -6.69
N ASN A 102 -24.53 11.98 -7.45
CA ASN A 102 -25.72 11.16 -7.62
C ASN A 102 -25.83 10.13 -6.48
N GLU A 103 -26.82 10.29 -5.63
CA GLU A 103 -27.04 9.44 -4.45
C GLU A 103 -27.17 7.95 -4.81
N ALA A 104 -27.78 7.60 -5.95
CA ALA A 104 -27.92 6.20 -6.37
C ALA A 104 -26.55 5.53 -6.60
N TYR A 105 -25.62 6.23 -7.25
CA TYR A 105 -24.24 5.74 -7.42
C TYR A 105 -23.54 5.56 -6.08
N PHE A 106 -23.64 6.54 -5.19
CA PHE A 106 -22.95 6.51 -3.90
C PHE A 106 -23.51 5.45 -2.93
N LYS A 107 -24.75 4.98 -3.10
CA LYS A 107 -25.25 3.78 -2.39
C LYS A 107 -24.48 2.50 -2.76
N GLN A 108 -23.91 2.41 -3.98
CA GLN A 108 -23.02 1.33 -4.34
C GLN A 108 -21.67 1.47 -3.64
N VAL A 109 -21.11 2.68 -3.60
CA VAL A 109 -19.86 2.94 -2.90
C VAL A 109 -20.00 2.64 -1.41
N ASP A 110 -21.10 3.07 -0.77
CA ASP A 110 -21.41 2.78 0.64
C ASP A 110 -21.45 1.28 0.91
N TYR A 111 -22.15 0.51 0.05
CA TYR A 111 -22.24 -0.94 0.18
C TYR A 111 -20.83 -1.59 0.17
N VAL A 112 -19.97 -1.19 -0.77
CA VAL A 112 -18.61 -1.73 -0.89
C VAL A 112 -17.76 -1.36 0.31
N VAL A 113 -17.85 -0.12 0.81
CA VAL A 113 -17.14 0.34 2.02
C VAL A 113 -17.57 -0.47 3.24
N ASP A 114 -18.88 -0.67 3.43
CA ASP A 114 -19.41 -1.43 4.56
C ASP A 114 -19.03 -2.91 4.45
N LYS A 115 -19.11 -3.48 3.27
CA LYS A 115 -18.72 -4.87 3.02
C LYS A 115 -17.21 -5.09 3.24
N ALA A 116 -16.36 -4.13 2.84
CA ALA A 116 -14.93 -4.17 3.14
C ALA A 116 -14.69 -4.19 4.66
N ASN A 117 -15.42 -3.37 5.43
CA ASN A 117 -15.31 -3.35 6.88
C ASN A 117 -15.72 -4.68 7.53
N GLU A 118 -16.77 -5.34 7.03
CA GLU A 118 -17.19 -6.68 7.48
C GLU A 118 -16.07 -7.72 7.32
N TYR A 119 -15.29 -7.61 6.24
CA TYR A 119 -14.12 -8.46 5.98
C TYR A 119 -12.81 -7.92 6.59
N GLN A 120 -12.87 -6.92 7.48
CA GLN A 120 -11.71 -6.30 8.13
C GLN A 120 -10.73 -5.65 7.13
N LEU A 121 -11.22 -5.29 5.96
CA LEU A 121 -10.47 -4.55 4.94
C LEU A 121 -10.70 -3.04 5.08
N ASN A 122 -9.68 -2.28 4.74
CA ASN A 122 -9.75 -0.83 4.66
C ASN A 122 -9.77 -0.41 3.19
N ILE A 123 -10.50 0.64 2.89
CA ILE A 123 -10.52 1.23 1.55
C ILE A 123 -9.57 2.43 1.52
N ALA A 124 -8.54 2.35 0.71
CA ALA A 124 -7.78 3.52 0.29
C ALA A 124 -8.55 4.19 -0.85
N MET A 125 -9.37 5.16 -0.48
CA MET A 125 -10.36 5.77 -1.38
C MET A 125 -9.75 6.93 -2.15
N LEU A 126 -9.77 6.82 -3.48
CA LEU A 126 -9.48 7.94 -4.35
C LEU A 126 -10.81 8.63 -4.71
N PRO A 127 -11.03 9.89 -4.28
CA PRO A 127 -12.26 10.64 -4.64
C PRO A 127 -12.46 10.77 -6.14
N THR A 128 -11.37 10.92 -6.89
CA THR A 128 -11.37 11.05 -8.34
C THR A 128 -10.04 10.54 -8.91
N TRP A 129 -10.05 10.15 -10.20
CA TRP A 129 -8.81 9.99 -10.96
C TRP A 129 -8.34 11.32 -11.54
N GLY A 130 -7.05 11.45 -11.78
CA GLY A 130 -6.45 12.74 -12.14
C GLY A 130 -6.81 13.27 -13.53
N ASP A 131 -7.37 12.46 -14.43
CA ASP A 131 -7.86 12.89 -15.74
C ASP A 131 -9.05 13.88 -15.67
N LYS A 132 -9.67 14.04 -14.50
CA LYS A 132 -10.71 15.05 -14.22
C LYS A 132 -10.11 16.41 -13.82
N ILE A 133 -8.78 16.48 -13.61
CA ILE A 133 -8.03 17.74 -13.40
C ILE A 133 -7.42 18.20 -14.71
N TYR A 134 -6.78 17.28 -15.46
CA TYR A 134 -6.34 17.54 -16.82
C TYR A 134 -6.24 16.23 -17.63
N LYS A 135 -6.43 16.35 -18.94
CA LYS A 135 -6.28 15.23 -19.87
C LYS A 135 -4.82 15.06 -20.28
N ASN A 136 -4.43 13.81 -20.47
CA ASN A 136 -3.15 13.40 -21.01
C ASN A 136 -3.38 12.43 -22.19
N SER A 137 -2.39 11.64 -22.57
CA SER A 137 -2.50 10.60 -23.61
C SER A 137 -3.48 9.48 -23.26
N TRP A 138 -3.77 9.29 -21.99
CA TRP A 138 -4.79 8.35 -21.50
C TRP A 138 -5.78 9.04 -20.54
N GLY A 139 -6.86 8.33 -20.18
CA GLY A 139 -7.97 8.90 -19.41
C GLY A 139 -9.00 9.60 -20.30
N LYS A 140 -10.27 9.49 -19.93
CA LYS A 140 -11.39 10.00 -20.72
C LYS A 140 -11.78 11.43 -20.34
N GLY A 141 -11.59 11.82 -19.08
CA GLY A 141 -12.13 13.06 -18.54
C GLY A 141 -13.65 12.99 -18.37
N PRO A 142 -14.39 14.07 -18.60
CA PRO A 142 -13.92 15.42 -18.89
C PRO A 142 -13.16 16.07 -17.72
N VAL A 143 -12.48 17.19 -17.98
CA VAL A 143 -11.92 18.04 -16.92
C VAL A 143 -13.08 18.78 -16.27
N ILE A 144 -13.29 18.56 -14.96
CA ILE A 144 -14.44 19.10 -14.22
C ILE A 144 -14.03 19.88 -12.96
N PHE A 145 -12.80 19.70 -12.48
CA PHE A 145 -12.37 20.31 -11.24
C PHE A 145 -11.66 21.66 -11.44
N ASN A 146 -11.98 22.56 -10.55
CA ASN A 146 -11.26 23.78 -10.22
C ASN A 146 -11.09 23.85 -8.69
N THR A 147 -10.38 24.83 -8.16
CA THR A 147 -10.11 24.96 -6.71
C THR A 147 -11.40 25.03 -5.87
N THR A 148 -12.42 25.76 -6.36
CA THR A 148 -13.67 25.95 -5.62
C THR A 148 -14.44 24.64 -5.49
N ASN A 149 -14.75 23.99 -6.61
CA ASN A 149 -15.56 22.78 -6.58
C ASN A 149 -14.78 21.56 -6.08
N ALA A 150 -13.45 21.53 -6.18
CA ALA A 150 -12.61 20.50 -5.59
C ALA A 150 -12.70 20.53 -4.05
N LYS A 151 -12.68 21.73 -3.44
CA LYS A 151 -12.88 21.86 -1.99
C LYS A 151 -14.29 21.43 -1.57
N MET A 152 -15.32 21.84 -2.30
CA MET A 152 -16.71 21.46 -2.01
C MET A 152 -16.91 19.93 -2.13
N TYR A 153 -16.37 19.31 -3.16
CA TYR A 153 -16.43 17.84 -3.35
C TYR A 153 -15.66 17.11 -2.25
N GLY A 154 -14.46 17.59 -1.89
CA GLY A 154 -13.68 17.07 -0.78
C GLY A 154 -14.44 17.14 0.56
N GLN A 155 -15.08 18.27 0.84
CA GLN A 155 -15.94 18.43 2.03
C GLN A 155 -17.15 17.48 2.01
N TRP A 156 -17.79 17.36 0.85
CA TRP A 156 -18.96 16.50 0.70
C TRP A 156 -18.61 15.02 0.92
N ILE A 157 -17.58 14.52 0.23
CA ILE A 157 -17.21 13.11 0.35
C ILE A 157 -16.60 12.80 1.73
N GLY A 158 -15.83 13.74 2.28
CA GLY A 158 -15.30 13.64 3.64
C GLY A 158 -16.43 13.55 4.67
N ASN A 159 -17.48 14.38 4.57
CA ASN A 159 -18.65 14.32 5.44
C ASN A 159 -19.42 13.00 5.30
N ARG A 160 -19.55 12.45 4.07
CA ARG A 160 -20.26 11.19 3.86
C ARG A 160 -19.58 10.03 4.60
N TYR A 161 -18.26 10.01 4.64
CA TYR A 161 -17.49 8.88 5.19
C TYR A 161 -16.76 9.17 6.50
N LYS A 162 -16.94 10.34 7.13
CA LYS A 162 -16.22 10.74 8.37
C LYS A 162 -16.36 9.78 9.54
N ASP A 163 -17.48 9.06 9.59
CA ASP A 163 -17.79 8.10 10.65
C ASP A 163 -17.40 6.66 10.30
N LYS A 164 -16.86 6.42 9.09
CA LYS A 164 -16.34 5.12 8.67
C LYS A 164 -14.89 4.95 9.14
N THR A 165 -14.61 3.88 9.86
CA THR A 165 -13.32 3.62 10.51
C THR A 165 -12.31 2.92 9.61
N ASN A 166 -12.73 2.57 8.40
CA ASN A 166 -11.96 1.79 7.44
C ASN A 166 -11.64 2.57 6.15
N ILE A 167 -11.57 3.91 6.23
CA ILE A 167 -11.18 4.76 5.09
C ILE A 167 -9.81 5.39 5.32
N ILE A 168 -8.95 5.27 4.32
CA ILE A 168 -7.73 6.06 4.15
C ILE A 168 -7.90 6.83 2.84
N TRP A 169 -7.57 8.12 2.81
CA TRP A 169 -7.81 8.95 1.64
C TRP A 169 -6.57 9.05 0.77
N ILE A 170 -6.77 8.97 -0.53
CA ILE A 170 -5.71 9.17 -1.52
C ILE A 170 -6.23 10.18 -2.56
N VAL A 171 -5.72 11.40 -2.56
CA VAL A 171 -5.97 12.32 -3.67
C VAL A 171 -4.98 12.05 -4.81
N GLY A 172 -5.22 12.53 -6.01
CA GLY A 172 -4.36 12.24 -7.15
C GLY A 172 -4.99 11.20 -8.09
N GLY A 173 -4.17 10.31 -8.61
CA GLY A 173 -4.57 9.29 -9.58
C GLY A 173 -3.89 9.50 -10.93
N ASP A 174 -2.67 8.99 -11.04
CA ASP A 174 -1.87 8.88 -12.26
C ASP A 174 -1.71 10.19 -13.06
N ARG A 175 -1.61 11.30 -12.31
CA ARG A 175 -1.35 12.66 -12.88
C ARG A 175 -0.43 13.45 -11.94
N ASN A 176 0.71 13.85 -12.47
CA ASN A 176 1.61 14.77 -11.80
C ASN A 176 1.16 16.22 -12.04
N PRO A 177 1.04 17.06 -10.99
CA PRO A 177 0.71 18.48 -11.18
C PRO A 177 1.68 19.15 -12.15
N ARG A 178 1.15 19.81 -13.17
CA ARG A 178 1.93 20.50 -14.23
C ARG A 178 2.36 21.90 -13.82
N ASN A 179 1.58 22.51 -12.93
CA ASN A 179 1.71 23.91 -12.55
C ASN A 179 1.08 24.18 -11.17
N ALA A 180 1.15 25.43 -10.72
CA ALA A 180 0.60 25.85 -9.44
C ALA A 180 -0.95 25.71 -9.36
N GLU A 181 -1.66 25.78 -10.47
CA GLU A 181 -3.11 25.62 -10.51
C GLU A 181 -3.50 24.16 -10.21
N ASP A 182 -2.85 23.18 -10.85
CA ASP A 182 -3.07 21.76 -10.57
C ASP A 182 -2.77 21.46 -9.08
N VAL A 183 -1.68 22.02 -8.54
CA VAL A 183 -1.33 21.88 -7.11
C VAL A 183 -2.42 22.49 -6.21
N ALA A 184 -2.97 23.64 -6.58
CA ALA A 184 -4.01 24.32 -5.82
C ALA A 184 -5.33 23.51 -5.80
N ILE A 185 -5.69 22.85 -6.90
CA ILE A 185 -6.88 22.00 -7.00
C ILE A 185 -6.75 20.81 -6.03
N TRP A 186 -5.59 20.12 -6.03
CA TRP A 186 -5.36 18.97 -5.14
C TRP A 186 -5.28 19.40 -3.67
N ASN A 187 -4.67 20.54 -3.37
CA ASN A 187 -4.67 21.10 -2.02
C ASN A 187 -6.11 21.38 -1.55
N ALA A 188 -6.92 22.02 -2.38
CA ALA A 188 -8.32 22.32 -2.06
C ALA A 188 -9.13 21.04 -1.76
N MET A 189 -8.93 19.96 -2.53
CA MET A 189 -9.59 18.69 -2.28
C MET A 189 -9.14 18.06 -0.96
N GLY A 190 -7.82 18.00 -0.71
CA GLY A 190 -7.25 17.45 0.53
C GLY A 190 -7.69 18.24 1.76
N GLU A 191 -7.66 19.58 1.69
CA GLU A 191 -8.16 20.47 2.74
C GLU A 191 -9.66 20.28 2.99
N GLY A 192 -10.45 20.12 1.92
CA GLY A 192 -11.88 19.86 2.04
C GLY A 192 -12.18 18.58 2.84
N ILE A 193 -11.43 17.50 2.58
CA ILE A 193 -11.54 16.24 3.33
C ILE A 193 -11.11 16.46 4.80
N MET A 194 -10.02 17.18 5.05
CA MET A 194 -9.54 17.48 6.40
C MET A 194 -10.57 18.30 7.19
N ASP A 195 -11.16 19.34 6.57
CA ASP A 195 -12.21 20.15 7.19
C ASP A 195 -13.40 19.27 7.61
N ALA A 196 -13.90 18.42 6.72
CA ALA A 196 -15.05 17.55 6.94
C ALA A 196 -14.81 16.50 8.03
N THR A 197 -13.58 16.05 8.19
CA THR A 197 -13.18 15.01 9.16
C THR A 197 -12.60 15.59 10.47
N ASN A 198 -12.72 16.90 10.68
CA ASN A 198 -12.17 17.59 11.84
C ASN A 198 -10.65 17.32 12.05
N GLY A 199 -9.91 17.30 10.96
CA GLY A 199 -8.44 17.07 10.97
C GLY A 199 -8.01 15.63 11.27
N LYS A 200 -8.92 14.66 11.25
CA LYS A 200 -8.62 13.25 11.62
C LYS A 200 -8.30 12.34 10.44
N ALA A 201 -8.53 12.79 9.21
CA ALA A 201 -8.27 11.99 8.02
C ALA A 201 -6.77 11.68 7.88
N ILE A 202 -6.45 10.46 7.48
CA ILE A 202 -5.14 10.09 6.95
C ILE A 202 -5.21 10.20 5.45
N ILE A 203 -4.41 11.10 4.86
CA ILE A 203 -4.47 11.44 3.44
C ILE A 203 -3.08 11.34 2.82
N SER A 204 -3.00 10.82 1.58
CA SER A 204 -1.83 10.90 0.72
C SER A 204 -2.20 11.35 -0.70
N PHE A 205 -1.21 11.38 -1.59
CA PHE A 205 -1.37 11.74 -3.00
C PHE A 205 -0.75 10.66 -3.89
N HIS A 206 -1.52 10.16 -4.85
CA HIS A 206 -1.07 9.17 -5.84
C HIS A 206 -0.55 9.88 -7.11
N PRO A 207 0.78 9.91 -7.35
CA PRO A 207 1.40 10.52 -8.52
C PRO A 207 1.47 9.55 -9.71
N GLN A 208 1.88 10.06 -10.87
CA GLN A 208 2.56 9.25 -11.90
C GLN A 208 4.01 8.98 -11.48
N PRO A 209 4.71 8.06 -12.16
CA PRO A 209 6.14 7.83 -11.91
C PRO A 209 6.94 9.13 -11.96
N CYS A 210 7.66 9.42 -10.88
CA CYS A 210 8.56 10.57 -10.76
C CYS A 210 9.62 10.32 -9.66
N ASP A 211 10.59 11.23 -9.52
CA ASP A 211 11.75 10.99 -8.66
C ASP A 211 11.45 11.02 -7.17
N SER A 212 10.54 11.90 -6.73
CA SER A 212 10.25 12.10 -5.30
C SER A 212 8.80 11.78 -4.91
N GLY A 213 8.03 11.17 -5.80
CA GLY A 213 6.63 10.80 -5.53
C GLY A 213 5.77 12.00 -5.15
N SER A 214 4.82 11.80 -4.28
CA SER A 214 3.95 12.86 -3.73
C SER A 214 4.73 13.99 -3.07
N ALA A 215 5.94 13.71 -2.58
CA ALA A 215 6.77 14.70 -1.90
C ALA A 215 7.20 15.85 -2.80
N THR A 216 7.22 15.65 -4.11
CA THR A 216 7.56 16.69 -5.10
C THR A 216 6.71 17.95 -4.92
N TRP A 217 5.43 17.79 -4.59
CA TRP A 217 4.48 18.91 -4.53
C TRP A 217 3.89 19.13 -3.14
N PHE A 218 3.74 18.07 -2.33
CA PHE A 218 2.87 18.10 -1.16
C PHE A 218 3.55 17.75 0.17
N HIS A 219 4.88 17.51 0.20
CA HIS A 219 5.56 17.07 1.41
C HIS A 219 5.33 17.98 2.64
N HIS A 220 5.24 19.29 2.41
CA HIS A 220 5.04 20.30 3.46
C HIS A 220 3.58 20.64 3.72
N GLN A 221 2.64 20.07 2.97
CA GLN A 221 1.23 20.30 3.20
C GLN A 221 0.76 19.61 4.48
N SER A 222 -0.06 20.31 5.26
CA SER A 222 -0.56 19.84 6.56
C SER A 222 -1.51 18.63 6.41
N TRP A 223 -2.22 18.54 5.29
CA TRP A 223 -3.11 17.43 5.00
C TRP A 223 -2.37 16.15 4.59
N LEU A 224 -1.14 16.21 4.07
CA LEU A 224 -0.39 15.02 3.64
C LEU A 224 0.16 14.27 4.84
N SER A 225 -0.40 13.11 5.14
CA SER A 225 0.00 12.27 6.27
C SER A 225 1.21 11.39 5.98
N PHE A 226 1.37 10.91 4.74
CA PHE A 226 2.47 10.05 4.31
C PHE A 226 2.81 10.28 2.83
N ASN A 227 4.06 9.99 2.45
CA ASN A 227 4.50 10.06 1.06
C ASN A 227 4.15 8.77 0.32
N MET A 228 3.79 8.92 -0.95
CA MET A 228 3.40 7.83 -1.83
C MET A 228 4.14 7.91 -3.16
N PHE A 229 4.53 6.75 -3.67
CA PHE A 229 5.09 6.58 -5.01
C PHE A 229 4.16 5.75 -5.88
N GLN A 230 4.31 5.96 -7.20
CA GLN A 230 4.08 4.99 -8.25
C GLN A 230 5.44 4.80 -8.93
N THR A 231 6.06 3.63 -8.76
CA THR A 231 7.37 3.37 -9.38
C THR A 231 7.26 2.89 -10.81
N GLY A 232 6.10 2.37 -11.20
CA GLY A 232 5.78 2.01 -12.57
C GLY A 232 6.08 0.56 -12.93
N HIS A 233 5.84 0.22 -14.21
CA HIS A 233 5.66 -1.15 -14.64
C HIS A 233 6.86 -1.74 -15.40
N CYS A 234 8.08 -1.34 -15.04
CA CYS A 234 9.31 -1.96 -15.56
C CYS A 234 9.96 -2.87 -14.52
N ARG A 235 10.58 -3.99 -14.96
CA ARG A 235 11.06 -5.06 -14.06
C ARG A 235 12.21 -4.66 -13.15
N ASP A 236 13.16 -3.89 -13.63
CA ASP A 236 14.44 -3.65 -12.95
C ASP A 236 14.63 -2.19 -12.56
N LEU A 237 13.55 -1.56 -12.07
CA LEU A 237 13.60 -0.23 -11.50
C LEU A 237 14.23 -0.27 -10.10
N ASP A 238 14.99 0.76 -9.78
CA ASP A 238 15.60 0.95 -8.45
C ASP A 238 14.59 1.51 -7.44
N VAL A 239 13.50 0.75 -7.20
CA VAL A 239 12.37 1.13 -6.31
C VAL A 239 12.87 1.50 -4.92
N TYR A 240 13.83 0.76 -4.38
CA TYR A 240 14.44 0.98 -3.08
C TYR A 240 15.12 2.35 -2.94
N ASP A 241 15.68 2.92 -4.00
CA ASP A 241 16.32 4.24 -3.95
C ASP A 241 15.27 5.36 -3.81
N LYS A 242 14.13 5.24 -4.49
CA LYS A 242 13.02 6.18 -4.34
C LYS A 242 12.48 6.16 -2.91
N ILE A 243 12.25 4.99 -2.35
CA ILE A 243 11.83 4.84 -0.95
C ILE A 243 12.89 5.41 0.01
N ARG A 244 14.16 5.09 -0.20
CA ARG A 244 15.28 5.59 0.64
C ARG A 244 15.36 7.11 0.60
N LEU A 245 15.21 7.74 -0.56
CA LEU A 245 15.23 9.21 -0.68
C LEU A 245 14.09 9.83 0.13
N ALA A 246 12.85 9.36 -0.03
CA ALA A 246 11.71 9.88 0.72
C ALA A 246 11.80 9.57 2.22
N TYR A 247 12.38 8.42 2.60
CA TYR A 247 12.61 8.07 4.00
C TYR A 247 13.46 9.10 4.74
N HIS A 248 14.40 9.78 4.07
CA HIS A 248 15.29 10.78 4.67
C HIS A 248 14.76 12.21 4.60
N LEU A 249 13.64 12.47 3.96
CA LEU A 249 13.03 13.81 3.90
C LEU A 249 12.64 14.33 5.29
N LYS A 250 12.60 15.65 5.41
CA LYS A 250 12.15 16.37 6.61
C LYS A 250 11.03 17.37 6.25
N PRO A 251 9.99 17.47 7.09
CA PRO A 251 9.70 16.66 8.28
C PRO A 251 9.55 15.18 7.94
N THR A 252 9.89 14.30 8.89
CA THR A 252 9.76 12.86 8.68
C THR A 252 8.30 12.48 8.46
N LYS A 253 8.01 11.70 7.40
CA LYS A 253 6.70 11.12 7.11
C LYS A 253 6.87 9.65 6.75
N PRO A 254 5.86 8.78 6.99
CA PRO A 254 5.86 7.43 6.45
C PRO A 254 5.94 7.46 4.92
N VAL A 255 6.44 6.39 4.31
CA VAL A 255 6.55 6.28 2.84
C VAL A 255 6.11 4.91 2.38
N ILE A 256 5.46 4.85 1.20
CA ILE A 256 5.02 3.62 0.55
C ILE A 256 5.11 3.75 -0.98
N ASP A 257 5.40 2.63 -1.67
CA ASP A 257 5.09 2.48 -3.08
C ASP A 257 3.67 1.88 -3.20
N ALA A 258 2.76 2.65 -3.74
CA ALA A 258 1.36 2.28 -3.84
C ALA A 258 0.98 1.73 -5.23
N GLU A 259 1.90 1.84 -6.18
CA GLU A 259 1.76 1.26 -7.51
C GLU A 259 3.13 0.92 -8.09
N SER A 260 3.64 -0.24 -7.71
CA SER A 260 4.79 -0.86 -8.33
C SER A 260 4.37 -1.72 -9.53
N LEU A 261 5.30 -2.46 -10.12
CA LEU A 261 5.00 -3.41 -11.20
C LEU A 261 3.90 -4.38 -10.78
N TYR A 262 2.81 -4.43 -11.54
CA TYR A 262 1.70 -5.38 -11.33
C TYR A 262 2.07 -6.77 -11.82
N GLU A 263 1.50 -7.82 -11.20
CA GLU A 263 1.57 -9.19 -11.72
C GLU A 263 0.79 -9.29 -13.05
N ASP A 264 1.32 -10.07 -13.98
CA ASP A 264 0.77 -10.29 -15.32
C ASP A 264 0.68 -9.03 -16.20
N HIS A 265 1.40 -7.97 -15.86
CA HIS A 265 1.45 -6.74 -16.64
C HIS A 265 2.53 -6.84 -17.75
N PRO A 266 2.26 -6.35 -18.97
CA PRO A 266 3.29 -6.18 -19.99
C PRO A 266 4.46 -5.35 -19.45
N ILE A 267 5.65 -5.94 -19.32
CA ILE A 267 6.82 -5.26 -18.75
C ILE A 267 7.16 -4.05 -19.60
N CYS A 268 7.25 -2.86 -18.99
CA CYS A 268 7.46 -1.59 -19.68
C CYS A 268 6.47 -1.36 -20.85
N PHE A 269 5.26 -1.91 -20.77
CA PHE A 269 4.23 -1.90 -21.84
C PHE A 269 4.67 -2.55 -23.15
N ASN A 270 5.69 -3.41 -23.13
CA ASN A 270 6.26 -4.11 -24.28
C ASN A 270 6.23 -5.63 -24.10
N VAL A 271 5.04 -6.21 -24.30
CA VAL A 271 4.85 -7.65 -24.13
C VAL A 271 5.64 -8.48 -25.16
N GLN A 272 5.86 -7.95 -26.37
CA GLN A 272 6.51 -8.68 -27.46
C GLN A 272 7.97 -9.01 -27.15
N ASP A 273 8.73 -8.06 -26.61
CA ASP A 273 10.15 -8.23 -26.34
C ASP A 273 10.44 -8.64 -24.89
N LEU A 274 9.59 -8.21 -23.93
CA LEU A 274 9.88 -8.35 -22.50
C LEU A 274 8.94 -9.31 -21.77
N GLY A 275 7.84 -9.73 -22.42
CA GLY A 275 6.83 -10.60 -21.81
C GLY A 275 6.03 -9.88 -20.71
N THR A 276 5.41 -10.67 -19.83
CA THR A 276 4.67 -10.18 -18.68
C THR A 276 5.43 -10.41 -17.37
N SER A 277 5.12 -9.63 -16.37
CA SER A 277 5.65 -9.77 -15.02
C SER A 277 5.06 -10.99 -14.31
N SER A 278 5.81 -11.51 -13.36
CA SER A 278 5.48 -12.73 -12.62
C SER A 278 5.36 -12.46 -11.12
N ALA A 279 4.93 -13.48 -10.38
CA ALA A 279 4.95 -13.48 -8.92
C ALA A 279 6.32 -13.10 -8.32
N TYR A 280 7.42 -13.47 -8.98
CA TYR A 280 8.75 -13.08 -8.54
C TYR A 280 8.95 -11.56 -8.63
N ASP A 281 8.51 -10.95 -9.72
CA ASP A 281 8.73 -9.52 -9.95
C ASP A 281 8.01 -8.65 -8.90
N VAL A 282 6.74 -8.95 -8.61
CA VAL A 282 5.96 -8.22 -7.60
C VAL A 282 6.49 -8.46 -6.19
N ARG A 283 6.92 -9.69 -5.90
CA ARG A 283 7.51 -10.03 -4.60
C ARG A 283 8.88 -9.36 -4.40
N LYS A 284 9.70 -9.32 -5.43
CA LYS A 284 11.00 -8.62 -5.41
C LYS A 284 10.81 -7.15 -5.04
N ASN A 285 9.92 -6.43 -5.71
CA ASN A 285 9.66 -5.03 -5.42
C ASN A 285 9.15 -4.83 -3.98
N ALA A 286 8.21 -5.66 -3.52
CA ALA A 286 7.71 -5.57 -2.15
C ALA A 286 8.83 -5.65 -1.08
N TYR A 287 9.75 -6.62 -1.19
CA TYR A 287 10.84 -6.73 -0.23
C TYR A 287 11.90 -5.63 -0.36
N LEU A 288 12.19 -5.18 -1.58
CA LEU A 288 13.13 -4.08 -1.81
C LEU A 288 12.61 -2.78 -1.17
N ASP A 289 11.33 -2.46 -1.35
CA ASP A 289 10.70 -1.27 -0.77
C ASP A 289 10.63 -1.34 0.75
N LEU A 290 10.14 -2.45 1.29
CA LEU A 290 10.00 -2.65 2.74
C LEU A 290 11.34 -2.55 3.47
N PHE A 291 12.39 -3.14 2.90
CA PHE A 291 13.71 -3.14 3.54
C PHE A 291 14.47 -1.83 3.29
N ALA A 292 14.01 -1.02 2.34
CA ALA A 292 14.47 0.36 2.15
C ALA A 292 13.75 1.38 3.05
N GLY A 293 12.69 0.97 3.76
CA GLY A 293 12.01 1.79 4.76
C GLY A 293 10.54 2.08 4.51
N ALA A 294 9.91 1.45 3.52
CA ALA A 294 8.47 1.53 3.33
C ALA A 294 7.72 0.92 4.53
N PHE A 295 6.57 1.52 4.89
CA PHE A 295 5.77 1.05 6.02
C PHE A 295 4.83 -0.10 5.67
N GLY A 296 4.65 -0.38 4.39
CA GLY A 296 3.84 -1.43 3.80
C GLY A 296 4.16 -1.61 2.34
N ASN A 297 3.40 -2.44 1.66
CA ASN A 297 3.49 -2.65 0.22
C ASN A 297 2.12 -2.77 -0.42
N THR A 298 2.01 -2.38 -1.69
CA THR A 298 0.82 -2.59 -2.49
C THR A 298 1.12 -3.56 -3.62
N TYR A 299 0.32 -4.60 -3.68
CA TYR A 299 0.25 -5.52 -4.80
C TYR A 299 -0.72 -4.98 -5.85
N GLY A 300 -0.45 -5.26 -7.09
CA GLY A 300 -1.39 -5.08 -8.19
C GLY A 300 -1.35 -6.26 -9.13
N CYS A 301 -2.44 -6.45 -9.86
CA CYS A 301 -2.54 -7.41 -10.95
C CYS A 301 -3.17 -6.72 -12.15
N HIS A 302 -2.59 -6.95 -13.33
CA HIS A 302 -3.02 -6.29 -14.57
C HIS A 302 -4.48 -6.51 -14.89
N ASP A 303 -4.97 -7.71 -14.62
CA ASP A 303 -6.34 -8.12 -14.92
C ASP A 303 -7.34 -7.66 -13.85
N ILE A 304 -6.85 -7.42 -12.59
CA ILE A 304 -7.67 -7.05 -11.44
C ILE A 304 -7.92 -5.55 -11.38
N TRP A 305 -6.92 -4.69 -11.62
CA TRP A 305 -7.12 -3.25 -11.45
C TRP A 305 -8.27 -2.71 -12.29
N GLN A 306 -8.49 -3.30 -13.48
CA GLN A 306 -9.55 -2.98 -14.43
C GLN A 306 -10.73 -3.96 -14.38
N PHE A 307 -10.69 -5.00 -13.55
CA PHE A 307 -11.67 -6.10 -13.48
C PHE A 307 -12.02 -6.64 -14.88
N TYR A 308 -10.98 -7.09 -15.60
CA TYR A 308 -11.13 -7.63 -16.95
C TYR A 308 -12.08 -8.82 -17.00
N SER A 309 -13.03 -8.79 -17.92
CA SER A 309 -14.04 -9.82 -18.10
C SER A 309 -14.47 -9.89 -19.58
N PRO A 310 -15.18 -10.94 -20.02
CA PRO A 310 -15.61 -11.08 -21.42
C PRO A 310 -16.43 -9.90 -21.96
N GLU A 311 -17.13 -9.19 -21.08
CA GLU A 311 -18.02 -8.07 -21.45
C GLU A 311 -17.27 -6.74 -21.59
N ARG A 312 -15.95 -6.71 -21.34
CA ARG A 312 -15.16 -5.47 -21.27
C ARG A 312 -13.95 -5.54 -22.16
N THR A 313 -13.73 -4.50 -22.93
CA THR A 313 -12.47 -4.32 -23.65
C THR A 313 -11.35 -4.12 -22.66
N GLY A 314 -10.31 -4.96 -22.71
CA GLY A 314 -9.14 -4.86 -21.87
C GLY A 314 -8.22 -3.70 -22.29
N ILE A 315 -7.57 -3.08 -21.32
CA ILE A 315 -6.56 -2.04 -21.51
C ILE A 315 -5.16 -2.67 -21.43
N ASN A 316 -4.31 -2.42 -22.40
CA ASN A 316 -2.95 -2.95 -22.50
C ASN A 316 -2.87 -4.50 -22.50
N GLY A 317 -3.90 -5.18 -23.07
CA GLY A 317 -3.88 -6.61 -23.36
C GLY A 317 -3.92 -7.55 -22.15
N PRO A 318 -4.86 -7.37 -21.19
CA PRO A 318 -5.09 -8.38 -20.15
C PRO A 318 -5.60 -9.67 -20.79
N HIS A 319 -5.26 -10.83 -20.21
CA HIS A 319 -5.59 -12.11 -20.83
C HIS A 319 -6.16 -13.16 -19.87
N VAL A 320 -6.19 -12.85 -18.57
CA VAL A 320 -6.84 -13.67 -17.54
C VAL A 320 -8.06 -12.93 -17.00
N TYR A 321 -9.22 -13.59 -16.91
CA TYR A 321 -10.37 -12.95 -16.32
C TYR A 321 -10.16 -12.71 -14.82
N TRP A 322 -10.66 -11.56 -14.31
CA TRP A 322 -10.39 -11.11 -12.95
C TRP A 322 -10.70 -12.17 -11.88
N GLN A 323 -11.72 -13.03 -12.09
CA GLN A 323 -12.09 -14.07 -11.13
C GLN A 323 -11.00 -15.12 -10.96
N GLU A 324 -10.28 -15.46 -12.04
CA GLU A 324 -9.16 -16.39 -12.03
C GLU A 324 -7.87 -15.68 -11.59
N ALA A 325 -7.69 -14.45 -12.04
CA ALA A 325 -6.53 -13.62 -11.71
C ALA A 325 -6.39 -13.33 -10.21
N MET A 326 -7.49 -13.40 -9.44
CA MET A 326 -7.42 -13.29 -7.97
C MET A 326 -6.49 -14.32 -7.33
N ASP A 327 -6.30 -15.48 -7.97
CA ASP A 327 -5.53 -16.60 -7.43
C ASP A 327 -4.14 -16.76 -8.08
N LEU A 328 -3.67 -15.72 -8.77
CA LEU A 328 -2.30 -15.70 -9.29
C LEU A 328 -1.28 -15.85 -8.15
N PRO A 329 -0.14 -16.51 -8.40
CA PRO A 329 0.82 -16.87 -7.37
C PRO A 329 1.35 -15.67 -6.56
N GLY A 330 1.52 -14.49 -7.19
CA GLY A 330 1.98 -13.29 -6.49
C GLY A 330 1.02 -12.83 -5.41
N ALA A 331 -0.29 -12.80 -5.71
CA ALA A 331 -1.32 -12.47 -4.72
C ALA A 331 -1.26 -13.42 -3.51
N MET A 332 -1.12 -14.73 -3.78
CA MET A 332 -1.01 -15.74 -2.73
C MET A 332 0.27 -15.62 -1.89
N GLN A 333 1.34 -15.12 -2.48
CA GLN A 333 2.63 -14.97 -1.80
C GLN A 333 2.73 -13.71 -0.93
N MET A 334 1.89 -12.70 -1.15
CA MET A 334 1.88 -11.47 -0.35
C MET A 334 1.59 -11.72 1.14
N GLN A 335 0.83 -12.76 1.47
CA GLN A 335 0.63 -13.15 2.87
C GLN A 335 1.95 -13.49 3.58
N PHE A 336 2.93 -14.04 2.86
CA PHE A 336 4.24 -14.39 3.44
C PHE A 336 5.09 -13.15 3.70
N VAL A 337 4.94 -12.10 2.87
CA VAL A 337 5.54 -10.79 3.12
C VAL A 337 4.99 -10.23 4.43
N ARG A 338 3.66 -10.16 4.57
CA ARG A 338 2.98 -9.65 5.77
C ARG A 338 3.37 -10.43 7.03
N ARG A 339 3.33 -11.77 6.98
CA ARG A 339 3.69 -12.63 8.12
C ARG A 339 5.11 -12.35 8.63
N LEU A 340 6.09 -12.23 7.72
CA LEU A 340 7.46 -11.87 8.09
C LEU A 340 7.50 -10.49 8.75
N MET A 341 6.82 -9.50 8.18
CA MET A 341 6.89 -8.13 8.67
C MET A 341 6.20 -7.93 10.02
N GLU A 342 5.15 -8.70 10.31
CA GLU A 342 4.40 -8.67 11.59
C GLU A 342 5.00 -9.59 12.66
N SER A 343 5.92 -10.50 12.31
CA SER A 343 6.50 -11.47 13.27
C SER A 343 7.44 -10.85 14.32
N HIS A 344 7.94 -9.64 14.06
CA HIS A 344 8.89 -8.93 14.94
C HIS A 344 8.42 -7.48 15.18
N PRO A 345 8.97 -6.78 16.20
CA PRO A 345 8.57 -5.40 16.52
C PRO A 345 8.70 -4.46 15.34
N MET A 346 7.58 -4.13 14.70
CA MET A 346 7.53 -3.38 13.43
C MET A 346 8.00 -1.93 13.60
N LEU A 347 7.65 -1.27 14.70
CA LEU A 347 7.95 0.16 14.91
C LEU A 347 9.44 0.45 15.15
N ASP A 348 10.22 -0.58 15.53
CA ASP A 348 11.67 -0.46 15.75
C ASP A 348 12.48 -0.64 14.46
N ARG A 349 11.83 -1.08 13.38
CA ARG A 349 12.51 -1.42 12.14
C ARG A 349 13.00 -0.18 11.39
N VAL A 350 14.27 -0.22 10.99
CA VAL A 350 14.93 0.80 10.18
C VAL A 350 15.70 0.16 9.03
N PRO A 351 15.76 0.79 7.84
CA PRO A 351 16.66 0.33 6.80
C PRO A 351 18.11 0.49 7.26
N ASP A 352 18.91 -0.55 7.09
CA ASP A 352 20.32 -0.50 7.50
C ASP A 352 21.21 -1.31 6.54
N GLN A 353 21.65 -0.66 5.48
CA GLN A 353 22.51 -1.28 4.48
C GLN A 353 23.96 -1.49 4.98
N SER A 354 24.33 -0.92 6.13
CA SER A 354 25.64 -1.15 6.74
C SER A 354 25.82 -2.57 7.30
N LEU A 355 24.74 -3.36 7.34
CA LEU A 355 24.80 -4.80 7.62
C LEU A 355 25.50 -5.61 6.51
N ILE A 356 25.58 -5.10 5.29
CA ILE A 356 26.11 -5.81 4.12
C ILE A 356 27.48 -5.25 3.75
N LYS A 357 28.44 -6.17 3.57
CA LYS A 357 29.82 -5.81 3.18
C LYS A 357 29.94 -5.44 1.70
N GLU A 358 29.23 -6.16 0.85
CA GLU A 358 29.30 -6.03 -0.60
C GLU A 358 28.66 -4.71 -1.06
N ASN A 359 29.26 -4.07 -2.06
CA ASN A 359 28.62 -2.98 -2.78
C ASN A 359 27.44 -3.52 -3.59
N ASN A 360 26.36 -2.78 -3.53
CA ASN A 360 25.10 -3.24 -4.08
C ASN A 360 25.05 -3.22 -5.60
N ALA A 361 24.64 -4.34 -6.13
CA ALA A 361 24.22 -4.48 -7.51
C ALA A 361 22.87 -3.79 -7.76
N VAL A 362 22.53 -3.61 -9.02
CA VAL A 362 21.22 -3.16 -9.51
C VAL A 362 20.10 -4.12 -9.08
N SER A 363 18.85 -3.68 -9.23
CA SER A 363 17.62 -4.33 -8.74
C SER A 363 17.57 -5.86 -8.94
N ALA A 364 17.99 -6.37 -10.10
CA ALA A 364 17.97 -7.81 -10.41
C ALA A 364 18.84 -8.68 -9.47
N GLU A 365 19.90 -8.11 -8.87
CA GLU A 365 20.83 -8.80 -7.97
C GLU A 365 20.98 -8.13 -6.61
N ARG A 366 20.07 -7.20 -6.29
CA ARG A 366 20.12 -6.40 -5.07
C ARG A 366 20.08 -7.26 -3.81
N ILE A 367 20.91 -6.89 -2.85
CA ILE A 367 20.84 -7.35 -1.47
C ILE A 367 20.42 -6.15 -0.62
N GLN A 368 19.26 -6.23 0.00
CA GLN A 368 18.68 -5.14 0.78
C GLN A 368 18.51 -5.57 2.23
N ALA A 369 18.91 -4.71 3.18
CA ALA A 369 18.89 -5.04 4.60
C ALA A 369 18.06 -4.04 5.40
N THR A 370 17.37 -4.58 6.41
CA THR A 370 16.64 -3.82 7.42
C THR A 370 16.83 -4.50 8.78
N ARG A 371 16.69 -3.74 9.87
CA ARG A 371 16.79 -4.30 11.22
C ARG A 371 15.90 -3.59 12.22
N GLY A 372 15.55 -4.31 13.28
CA GLY A 372 15.11 -3.74 14.54
C GLY A 372 16.26 -3.60 15.53
N ASN A 373 15.94 -3.55 16.82
CA ASN A 373 16.92 -3.48 17.90
C ASN A 373 17.66 -4.80 18.11
N ASP A 374 17.01 -5.94 17.91
CA ASP A 374 17.46 -7.29 18.28
C ASP A 374 17.14 -8.34 17.21
N TYR A 375 16.81 -7.92 15.99
CA TYR A 375 16.64 -8.76 14.81
C TYR A 375 17.10 -8.03 13.54
N ALA A 376 17.39 -8.79 12.49
CA ALA A 376 17.69 -8.27 11.15
C ALA A 376 17.13 -9.16 10.07
N TYR A 377 16.70 -8.54 8.97
CA TYR A 377 16.28 -9.19 7.74
C TYR A 377 17.17 -8.75 6.60
N ILE A 378 17.68 -9.70 5.83
CA ILE A 378 18.48 -9.43 4.64
C ILE A 378 17.88 -10.19 3.47
N TYR A 379 17.34 -9.46 2.50
CA TYR A 379 16.78 -9.99 1.27
C TYR A 379 17.84 -10.05 0.19
N THR A 380 17.93 -11.17 -0.53
CA THR A 380 18.74 -11.35 -1.72
C THR A 380 17.84 -11.72 -2.89
N SER A 381 17.71 -10.82 -3.87
CA SER A 381 16.76 -10.96 -4.99
C SER A 381 17.07 -12.14 -5.91
N ALA A 382 18.34 -12.46 -6.13
CA ALA A 382 18.79 -13.56 -6.99
C ALA A 382 19.40 -14.74 -6.21
N GLY A 383 19.22 -14.80 -4.88
CA GLY A 383 19.83 -15.87 -4.06
C GLY A 383 21.36 -15.89 -4.10
N LYS A 384 22.02 -14.76 -4.35
CA LYS A 384 23.47 -14.67 -4.32
C LYS A 384 24.01 -14.69 -2.90
N PRO A 385 25.17 -15.34 -2.65
CA PRO A 385 25.86 -15.27 -1.36
C PRO A 385 26.28 -13.84 -1.02
N PHE A 386 26.25 -13.52 0.30
CA PHE A 386 26.67 -12.22 0.81
C PHE A 386 27.29 -12.34 2.20
N THR A 387 28.01 -11.28 2.60
CA THR A 387 28.67 -11.19 3.89
C THR A 387 27.96 -10.21 4.80
N VAL A 388 27.52 -10.65 5.97
CA VAL A 388 26.91 -9.82 7.00
C VAL A 388 27.99 -9.29 7.96
N ILE A 389 27.97 -7.99 8.19
CA ILE A 389 28.74 -7.31 9.24
C ILE A 389 27.91 -7.42 10.53
N LEU A 390 28.37 -8.25 11.46
CA LEU A 390 27.71 -8.55 12.72
C LEU A 390 27.93 -7.43 13.75
N ASN A 391 27.33 -7.57 14.95
CA ASN A 391 27.36 -6.58 16.05
C ASN A 391 26.59 -5.28 15.72
N LYS A 392 25.56 -5.38 14.87
CA LYS A 392 24.66 -4.25 14.51
C LYS A 392 23.30 -4.31 15.21
N ILE A 393 22.96 -5.48 15.76
CA ILE A 393 21.76 -5.72 16.58
C ILE A 393 22.16 -6.20 17.96
N LYS A 394 21.25 -6.18 18.92
CA LYS A 394 21.49 -6.68 20.27
C LYS A 394 21.60 -8.21 20.29
N GLY A 395 22.15 -8.73 21.39
CA GLY A 395 22.36 -10.16 21.60
C GLY A 395 23.79 -10.61 21.31
N ASN A 396 24.31 -11.56 22.11
CA ASN A 396 25.64 -12.13 21.91
C ASN A 396 25.63 -13.28 20.91
N ILE A 397 24.53 -14.01 20.87
CA ILE A 397 24.30 -15.16 19.99
C ILE A 397 23.02 -14.88 19.21
N LEU A 398 23.08 -15.06 17.90
CA LEU A 398 21.96 -14.91 17.00
C LEU A 398 21.48 -16.26 16.50
N HIS A 399 20.18 -16.49 16.59
CA HIS A 399 19.48 -17.54 15.85
C HIS A 399 19.42 -17.13 14.40
N ALA A 400 19.82 -17.99 13.48
CA ALA A 400 19.86 -17.71 12.05
C ALA A 400 19.04 -18.73 11.27
N TYR A 401 18.26 -18.26 10.30
CA TYR A 401 17.53 -19.14 9.38
C TYR A 401 17.24 -18.45 8.05
N TRP A 402 17.08 -19.25 7.00
CA TRP A 402 16.53 -18.78 5.73
C TRP A 402 15.02 -18.84 5.75
N TYR A 403 14.39 -17.76 5.34
CA TYR A 403 12.96 -17.68 5.06
C TYR A 403 12.73 -17.72 3.55
N ASN A 404 11.88 -18.64 3.09
CA ASN A 404 11.51 -18.78 1.69
C ASN A 404 10.27 -17.90 1.39
N PRO A 405 10.39 -16.79 0.63
CA PRO A 405 9.29 -15.87 0.41
C PRO A 405 8.20 -16.42 -0.53
N ARG A 406 8.42 -17.58 -1.15
CA ARG A 406 7.48 -18.24 -2.08
C ARG A 406 6.45 -19.11 -1.36
N ASP A 407 6.78 -19.64 -0.18
CA ASP A 407 5.92 -20.57 0.56
C ASP A 407 5.92 -20.35 2.09
N GLY A 408 6.65 -19.35 2.56
CA GLY A 408 6.75 -19.00 3.98
C GLY A 408 7.50 -20.01 4.85
N LYS A 409 8.19 -21.00 4.26
CA LYS A 409 8.95 -22.01 5.02
C LYS A 409 10.29 -21.47 5.49
N THR A 410 10.76 -21.99 6.61
CA THR A 410 12.07 -21.67 7.17
C THR A 410 13.03 -22.86 7.06
N THR A 411 14.32 -22.56 6.86
CA THR A 411 15.42 -23.53 6.92
C THR A 411 16.42 -23.07 7.95
N GLU A 412 16.61 -23.86 8.98
CA GLU A 412 17.51 -23.56 10.10
C GLU A 412 18.96 -23.50 9.65
N LEU A 413 19.70 -22.61 10.29
CA LEU A 413 21.14 -22.52 10.26
C LEU A 413 21.70 -22.65 11.69
N ASP A 414 23.00 -22.89 11.79
CA ASP A 414 23.67 -22.86 13.09
C ASP A 414 23.59 -21.45 13.69
N ASN A 415 23.46 -21.38 15.02
CA ASN A 415 23.54 -20.13 15.75
C ASN A 415 24.85 -19.40 15.44
N VAL A 416 24.81 -18.08 15.43
CA VAL A 416 25.92 -17.22 15.03
C VAL A 416 26.36 -16.37 16.20
N LEU A 417 27.66 -16.39 16.52
CA LEU A 417 28.23 -15.40 17.43
C LEU A 417 28.11 -14.01 16.80
N ASN A 418 27.48 -13.07 17.50
CA ASN A 418 27.23 -11.70 17.00
C ASN A 418 28.50 -10.85 17.03
N LYS A 419 29.54 -11.25 16.28
CA LYS A 419 30.84 -10.57 16.22
C LYS A 419 31.52 -10.76 14.88
N GLY A 420 32.15 -9.71 14.37
CA GLY A 420 32.95 -9.77 13.14
C GLY A 420 32.09 -9.81 11.87
N MET A 421 32.42 -10.70 10.97
CA MET A 421 31.75 -10.88 9.68
C MET A 421 31.48 -12.35 9.42
N LYS A 422 30.32 -12.66 8.83
CA LYS A 422 29.97 -14.03 8.41
C LYS A 422 29.37 -14.03 7.02
N LYS A 423 29.87 -14.94 6.17
CA LYS A 423 29.30 -15.18 4.84
C LYS A 423 28.12 -16.14 4.98
N PHE A 424 27.01 -15.81 4.27
CA PHE A 424 25.83 -16.64 4.16
C PHE A 424 25.59 -17.00 2.69
N THR A 425 25.23 -18.26 2.45
CA THR A 425 24.92 -18.78 1.12
C THR A 425 23.47 -19.26 1.11
N PRO A 426 22.59 -18.66 0.32
CA PRO A 426 21.21 -19.10 0.18
C PRO A 426 21.12 -20.54 -0.35
N PRO A 427 20.02 -21.26 -0.08
CA PRO A 427 19.82 -22.64 -0.54
C PRO A 427 19.84 -22.79 -2.06
N LYS A 428 19.40 -21.78 -2.80
CA LYS A 428 19.40 -21.75 -4.27
C LYS A 428 19.68 -20.34 -4.77
N SER A 429 20.18 -20.22 -6.01
CA SER A 429 20.43 -18.95 -6.69
C SER A 429 19.91 -18.97 -8.12
N GLY A 430 19.69 -17.78 -8.70
CA GLY A 430 19.18 -17.56 -10.05
C GLY A 430 17.91 -16.73 -10.07
N TYR A 431 17.34 -16.54 -11.25
CA TYR A 431 16.07 -15.83 -11.42
C TYR A 431 14.94 -16.52 -10.65
N GLY A 432 14.17 -15.76 -9.88
CA GLY A 432 13.07 -16.28 -9.05
C GLY A 432 13.51 -17.06 -7.81
N GLN A 433 14.83 -17.12 -7.51
CA GLN A 433 15.39 -17.80 -6.33
C GLN A 433 15.81 -16.80 -5.25
N ASP A 434 14.89 -15.93 -4.91
CA ASP A 434 15.05 -14.95 -3.82
C ASP A 434 14.90 -15.60 -2.45
N TRP A 435 15.61 -15.05 -1.45
CA TRP A 435 15.64 -15.54 -0.07
C TRP A 435 15.76 -14.41 0.93
N ILE A 436 15.28 -14.63 2.14
CA ILE A 436 15.52 -13.73 3.28
C ILE A 436 16.33 -14.48 4.34
N LEU A 437 17.48 -13.92 4.72
CA LEU A 437 18.16 -14.30 5.93
C LEU A 437 17.52 -13.57 7.10
N VAL A 438 17.12 -14.31 8.12
CA VAL A 438 16.65 -13.77 9.39
C VAL A 438 17.72 -14.04 10.46
N LEU A 439 18.02 -13.01 11.24
CA LEU A 439 18.93 -13.07 12.38
C LEU A 439 18.23 -12.50 13.60
N ASP A 440 18.08 -13.31 14.66
CA ASP A 440 17.36 -12.97 15.89
C ASP A 440 18.23 -13.12 17.12
N ASP A 441 18.18 -12.19 18.06
CA ASP A 441 18.72 -12.43 19.40
C ASP A 441 18.03 -13.65 20.03
N VAL A 442 18.80 -14.70 20.30
CA VAL A 442 18.30 -15.96 20.89
C VAL A 442 17.49 -15.73 22.16
N SER A 443 17.81 -14.69 22.95
CA SER A 443 17.11 -14.38 24.20
C SER A 443 15.66 -13.93 24.00
N LYS A 444 15.30 -13.46 22.80
CA LYS A 444 13.96 -12.91 22.48
C LYS A 444 12.93 -13.99 22.17
N LYS A 445 13.36 -15.15 21.68
CA LYS A 445 12.49 -16.29 21.36
C LYS A 445 11.33 -15.91 20.43
N TYR A 446 11.62 -15.12 19.40
CA TYR A 446 10.60 -14.75 18.43
C TYR A 446 9.97 -15.98 17.78
N ALA A 447 8.66 -15.92 17.58
CA ALA A 447 7.97 -16.94 16.79
C ALA A 447 8.39 -16.82 15.32
N LYS A 448 8.52 -17.94 14.64
CA LYS A 448 8.77 -17.94 13.19
C LYS A 448 7.57 -17.38 12.44
N PRO A 449 7.79 -16.66 11.32
CA PRO A 449 6.73 -16.10 10.49
C PRO A 449 5.75 -17.12 9.95
#